data_5ccbd43c5e1371a743420c978156449c
#
_entry.id   5ccbd43c5e1371a743420c978156449c
#
_cell.length_a   1.000
_cell.length_b   1.000
_cell.length_c   1.000
_cell.angle_alpha   90.00
_cell.angle_beta   90.00
_cell.angle_gamma   90.00
#
_symmetry.space_group_name_H-M   'P 1'
#
loop_
_entity.id
_entity.type
_entity.pdbx_description
1 polymer ?
#
loop_
_entity_poly.entity_id
_entity_poly.type
_entity_poly.pdbx_seq_one_letter_code
_entity_poly.pdbx_strand_id
1 'polypeptide(L)'
;MFEWLEREIAAVRTPRFHVVDGPAKEELSEIVFQSVLPVPVSYMQFVLKFGNAKLYRDARHDRYEVGVFAAPRLSILEDGTRLYHIGFHDSASVYIKAEENLETRQIYEYEAGEEDCVAADFEEWIVESCERARKKFDETEWAKILLGPPPFSAREEEVINARRSIRWREKGIDPEGNHVIEVTNSGTRQLPVLKVGVRSKDGRLNGATLLKIGTLGPGETAVLHVECYKGLRKPEDLELFSLPDPQPEDRLLYPELAEM
;
A
#
# COMPACT_ATOMS: atom_id res chain seq x y z
N MET A 1 -17.02 -20.48 -7.06
CA MET A 1 -16.85 -19.05 -7.38
C MET A 1 -15.42 -18.64 -7.03
N PHE A 2 -14.75 -17.83 -7.83
CA PHE A 2 -13.37 -17.30 -7.67
C PHE A 2 -12.23 -18.34 -7.68
N GLU A 3 -12.43 -19.54 -8.21
CA GLU A 3 -11.37 -20.55 -8.34
C GLU A 3 -10.23 -20.12 -9.29
N TRP A 4 -10.56 -19.26 -10.26
CA TRP A 4 -9.58 -18.68 -11.15
C TRP A 4 -8.58 -17.81 -10.39
N LEU A 5 -9.05 -16.98 -9.45
CA LEU A 5 -8.22 -16.11 -8.62
C LEU A 5 -7.35 -16.91 -7.63
N GLU A 6 -7.91 -17.97 -7.04
CA GLU A 6 -7.11 -18.88 -6.21
C GLU A 6 -5.96 -19.50 -6.98
N ARG A 7 -6.24 -19.95 -8.21
CA ARG A 7 -5.20 -20.54 -9.07
C ARG A 7 -4.14 -19.51 -9.44
N GLU A 8 -4.53 -18.26 -9.71
CA GLU A 8 -3.60 -17.21 -10.02
C GLU A 8 -2.74 -16.84 -8.80
N ILE A 9 -3.35 -16.62 -7.63
CA ILE A 9 -2.62 -16.36 -6.38
C ILE A 9 -1.63 -17.49 -6.08
N ALA A 10 -2.04 -18.74 -6.26
CA ALA A 10 -1.18 -19.89 -6.03
C ALA A 10 -0.04 -20.03 -7.05
N ALA A 11 -0.21 -19.54 -8.27
CA ALA A 11 0.79 -19.59 -9.34
C ALA A 11 1.86 -18.52 -9.20
N VAL A 12 1.54 -17.37 -8.62
CA VAL A 12 2.48 -16.25 -8.46
C VAL A 12 3.51 -16.55 -7.37
N ARG A 13 4.80 -16.41 -7.72
CA ARG A 13 5.92 -16.60 -6.78
C ARG A 13 6.50 -15.30 -6.25
N THR A 14 6.13 -14.15 -6.84
CA THR A 14 6.55 -12.85 -6.34
C THR A 14 5.83 -12.54 -5.02
N PRO A 15 6.57 -12.41 -3.90
CA PRO A 15 5.98 -12.08 -2.61
C PRO A 15 5.20 -10.78 -2.67
N ARG A 16 4.12 -10.71 -1.91
CA ARG A 16 3.28 -9.50 -1.80
C ARG A 16 2.69 -8.98 -3.12
N PHE A 17 2.78 -9.73 -4.24
CA PHE A 17 2.11 -9.36 -5.48
C PHE A 17 0.59 -9.42 -5.35
N HIS A 18 0.11 -10.46 -4.67
CA HIS A 18 -1.23 -10.55 -4.13
C HIS A 18 -1.14 -10.73 -2.62
N VAL A 19 -1.91 -9.96 -1.89
CA VAL A 19 -2.02 -10.07 -0.42
C VAL A 19 -3.46 -10.32 -0.08
N VAL A 20 -3.74 -11.43 0.55
CA VAL A 20 -5.07 -11.80 1.05
C VAL A 20 -4.95 -12.19 2.51
N ASP A 21 -5.90 -11.78 3.33
CA ASP A 21 -5.90 -12.10 4.77
C ASP A 21 -6.29 -13.57 5.03
N GLY A 22 -6.81 -14.26 4.01
CA GLY A 22 -7.40 -15.59 4.13
C GLY A 22 -8.87 -15.53 4.56
N PRO A 23 -9.49 -16.68 4.83
CA PRO A 23 -10.90 -16.76 5.20
C PRO A 23 -11.23 -15.82 6.35
N ALA A 24 -12.29 -15.03 6.19
CA ALA A 24 -12.74 -14.14 7.25
C ALA A 24 -13.10 -14.95 8.49
N LYS A 25 -12.65 -14.47 9.67
CA LYS A 25 -13.07 -15.06 10.94
C LYS A 25 -14.58 -14.90 11.10
N GLU A 26 -15.22 -15.83 11.80
CA GLU A 26 -16.68 -15.83 12.04
C GLU A 26 -17.20 -14.49 12.52
N GLU A 27 -16.47 -13.78 13.39
CA GLU A 27 -16.78 -12.43 13.88
C GLU A 27 -16.92 -11.37 12.76
N LEU A 28 -16.10 -11.44 11.71
CA LEU A 28 -16.21 -10.55 10.56
C LEU A 28 -17.37 -10.94 9.65
N SER A 29 -17.68 -12.23 9.54
CA SER A 29 -18.85 -12.70 8.82
C SER A 29 -20.15 -12.22 9.49
N GLU A 30 -20.21 -12.22 10.82
CA GLU A 30 -21.36 -11.68 11.57
C GLU A 30 -21.55 -10.18 11.33
N ILE A 31 -20.47 -9.38 11.31
CA ILE A 31 -20.56 -7.93 11.03
C ILE A 31 -21.07 -7.67 9.61
N VAL A 32 -20.62 -8.44 8.63
CA VAL A 32 -21.10 -8.35 7.24
C VAL A 32 -22.56 -8.84 7.12
N PHE A 33 -22.94 -9.87 7.88
CA PHE A 33 -24.29 -10.41 7.89
C PHE A 33 -25.28 -9.59 8.75
N GLN A 34 -24.81 -8.91 9.79
CA GLN A 34 -25.63 -8.06 10.67
C GLN A 34 -25.79 -6.63 10.13
N SER A 35 -24.98 -6.22 9.15
CA SER A 35 -25.26 -4.97 8.44
C SER A 35 -26.63 -5.13 7.77
N VAL A 36 -27.57 -4.28 8.17
CA VAL A 36 -29.01 -4.31 7.80
C VAL A 36 -29.28 -4.18 6.29
N LEU A 37 -28.25 -4.34 5.45
CA LEU A 37 -28.33 -4.09 4.02
C LEU A 37 -27.88 -5.30 3.23
N PRO A 38 -28.57 -5.58 2.12
CA PRO A 38 -28.25 -6.69 1.26
C PRO A 38 -26.96 -6.41 0.48
N VAL A 39 -25.87 -6.88 1.04
CA VAL A 39 -24.60 -6.94 0.30
C VAL A 39 -24.73 -8.04 -0.75
N PRO A 40 -24.21 -7.85 -1.98
CA PRO A 40 -24.25 -8.89 -2.99
C PRO A 40 -23.67 -10.22 -2.49
N VAL A 41 -24.34 -11.32 -2.79
CA VAL A 41 -23.90 -12.65 -2.37
C VAL A 41 -22.49 -12.96 -2.85
N SER A 42 -22.14 -12.51 -4.07
CA SER A 42 -20.80 -12.66 -4.64
C SER A 42 -19.72 -11.93 -3.83
N TYR A 43 -20.00 -10.69 -3.35
CA TYR A 43 -19.07 -9.99 -2.45
C TYR A 43 -18.90 -10.74 -1.13
N MET A 44 -19.97 -11.21 -0.52
CA MET A 44 -19.88 -11.98 0.73
C MET A 44 -19.07 -13.25 0.56
N GLN A 45 -19.29 -13.98 -0.52
CA GLN A 45 -18.53 -15.21 -0.83
C GLN A 45 -17.04 -14.90 -1.06
N PHE A 46 -16.72 -13.76 -1.68
CA PHE A 46 -15.33 -13.31 -1.83
C PHE A 46 -14.69 -13.05 -0.46
N VAL A 47 -15.35 -12.26 0.37
CA VAL A 47 -14.82 -11.89 1.71
C VAL A 47 -14.68 -13.10 2.60
N LEU A 48 -15.65 -14.02 2.59
CA LEU A 48 -15.55 -15.27 3.35
C LEU A 48 -14.35 -16.13 2.93
N LYS A 49 -13.95 -16.05 1.66
CA LYS A 49 -12.86 -16.85 1.11
C LYS A 49 -11.48 -16.20 1.25
N PHE A 50 -11.39 -14.90 1.02
CA PHE A 50 -10.13 -14.17 0.91
C PHE A 50 -9.90 -13.13 2.01
N GLY A 51 -10.94 -12.72 2.77
CA GLY A 51 -10.84 -11.60 3.69
C GLY A 51 -10.61 -10.28 2.97
N ASN A 52 -9.77 -9.41 3.53
CA ASN A 52 -9.26 -8.28 2.77
C ASN A 52 -8.32 -8.79 1.67
N ALA A 53 -8.41 -8.15 0.52
CA ALA A 53 -7.56 -8.48 -0.60
C ALA A 53 -6.93 -7.21 -1.19
N LYS A 54 -5.64 -7.31 -1.53
CA LYS A 54 -4.89 -6.33 -2.31
C LYS A 54 -4.20 -7.11 -3.42
N LEU A 55 -4.58 -6.83 -4.66
CA LEU A 55 -4.19 -7.63 -5.81
C LEU A 55 -3.42 -6.77 -6.83
N TYR A 56 -2.49 -7.41 -7.55
CA TYR A 56 -1.67 -6.81 -8.61
C TYR A 56 -0.84 -5.62 -8.11
N ARG A 57 0.18 -5.92 -7.31
CA ARG A 57 1.10 -4.88 -6.83
C ARG A 57 1.96 -4.32 -7.96
N ASP A 58 1.83 -3.02 -8.20
CA ASP A 58 2.82 -2.28 -8.99
C ASP A 58 4.01 -1.91 -8.07
N ALA A 59 5.10 -2.63 -8.21
CA ALA A 59 6.29 -2.42 -7.40
C ALA A 59 6.98 -1.06 -7.69
N ARG A 60 6.74 -0.43 -8.84
CA ARG A 60 7.32 0.89 -9.19
C ARG A 60 6.72 2.02 -8.36
N HIS A 61 5.43 1.89 -8.03
CA HIS A 61 4.68 2.91 -7.29
C HIS A 61 4.29 2.48 -5.87
N ASP A 62 4.67 1.25 -5.47
CA ASP A 62 4.31 0.61 -4.19
C ASP A 62 2.81 0.66 -3.89
N ARG A 63 2.00 0.38 -4.90
CA ARG A 63 0.54 0.38 -4.79
C ARG A 63 -0.04 -0.91 -5.36
N TYR A 64 -1.29 -1.16 -5.03
CA TYR A 64 -2.07 -2.26 -5.58
C TYR A 64 -3.13 -1.70 -6.54
N GLU A 65 -3.38 -2.45 -7.61
CA GLU A 65 -4.33 -2.05 -8.64
C GLU A 65 -5.78 -2.34 -8.23
N VAL A 66 -6.00 -3.41 -7.49
CA VAL A 66 -7.33 -3.82 -7.04
C VAL A 66 -7.31 -4.10 -5.55
N GLY A 67 -8.29 -3.57 -4.82
CA GLY A 67 -8.47 -3.85 -3.41
C GLY A 67 -9.91 -4.18 -3.06
N VAL A 68 -10.09 -5.12 -2.14
CA VAL A 68 -11.39 -5.48 -1.57
C VAL A 68 -11.28 -5.40 -0.05
N PHE A 69 -12.21 -4.71 0.59
CA PHE A 69 -12.29 -4.60 2.04
C PHE A 69 -13.25 -5.66 2.60
N ALA A 70 -12.81 -6.41 3.60
CA ALA A 70 -13.67 -7.40 4.27
C ALA A 70 -14.82 -6.74 5.05
N ALA A 71 -14.61 -5.53 5.55
CA ALA A 71 -15.61 -4.73 6.24
C ALA A 71 -15.91 -3.45 5.44
N PRO A 72 -17.06 -3.35 4.78
CA PRO A 72 -17.42 -2.16 4.03
C PRO A 72 -17.63 -0.97 4.96
N ARG A 73 -17.24 0.22 4.51
CA ARG A 73 -17.46 1.47 5.24
C ARG A 73 -18.72 2.16 4.71
N LEU A 74 -19.66 2.46 5.60
CA LEU A 74 -20.85 3.21 5.24
C LEU A 74 -20.54 4.72 5.17
N SER A 75 -20.93 5.34 4.06
CA SER A 75 -21.04 6.79 3.91
C SER A 75 -22.49 7.15 3.58
N ILE A 76 -22.96 8.29 4.08
CA ILE A 76 -24.29 8.80 3.79
C ILE A 76 -24.11 10.15 3.09
N LEU A 77 -24.61 10.27 1.87
CA LEU A 77 -24.57 11.50 1.09
C LEU A 77 -25.61 12.51 1.62
N GLU A 78 -25.51 13.78 1.19
CA GLU A 78 -26.42 14.85 1.61
C GLU A 78 -27.89 14.57 1.22
N ASP A 79 -28.13 13.86 0.13
CA ASP A 79 -29.46 13.42 -0.34
C ASP A 79 -30.01 12.19 0.43
N GLY A 80 -29.25 11.65 1.39
CA GLY A 80 -29.60 10.45 2.14
C GLY A 80 -29.18 9.13 1.49
N THR A 81 -28.60 9.16 0.29
CA THR A 81 -28.08 7.95 -0.36
C THR A 81 -27.00 7.31 0.49
N ARG A 82 -27.09 6.00 0.67
CA ARG A 82 -26.10 5.23 1.43
C ARG A 82 -25.13 4.55 0.48
N LEU A 83 -23.84 4.75 0.71
CA LEU A 83 -22.76 4.14 -0.07
C LEU A 83 -21.96 3.20 0.83
N TYR A 84 -21.76 1.98 0.38
CA TYR A 84 -20.85 1.02 1.01
C TYR A 84 -19.56 0.99 0.23
N HIS A 85 -18.51 1.54 0.80
CA HIS A 85 -17.15 1.49 0.27
C HIS A 85 -16.59 0.07 0.48
N ILE A 86 -16.50 -0.69 -0.61
CA ILE A 86 -16.11 -2.11 -0.61
C ILE A 86 -14.67 -2.34 -1.07
N GLY A 87 -14.04 -1.34 -1.66
CA GLY A 87 -12.69 -1.51 -2.20
C GLY A 87 -12.20 -0.33 -3.01
N PHE A 88 -11.22 -0.61 -3.84
CA PHE A 88 -10.66 0.36 -4.79
C PHE A 88 -10.21 -0.37 -6.08
N HIS A 89 -10.16 0.37 -7.17
CA HIS A 89 -9.55 -0.05 -8.42
C HIS A 89 -8.71 1.11 -8.95
N ASP A 90 -7.38 0.90 -9.07
CA ASP A 90 -6.40 1.95 -9.35
C ASP A 90 -6.50 3.10 -8.31
N SER A 91 -6.94 4.29 -8.73
CA SER A 91 -7.20 5.46 -7.88
C SER A 91 -8.68 5.62 -7.49
N ALA A 92 -9.57 4.91 -8.15
CA ALA A 92 -11.01 5.00 -7.91
C ALA A 92 -11.44 4.27 -6.64
N SER A 93 -12.33 4.88 -5.88
CA SER A 93 -13.03 4.23 -4.78
C SER A 93 -14.24 3.45 -5.29
N VAL A 94 -14.46 2.25 -4.77
CA VAL A 94 -15.49 1.31 -5.25
C VAL A 94 -16.60 1.15 -4.23
N TYR A 95 -17.84 1.31 -4.68
CA TYR A 95 -19.01 1.35 -3.83
C TYR A 95 -20.14 0.46 -4.32
N ILE A 96 -20.95 0.02 -3.35
CA ILE A 96 -22.30 -0.49 -3.58
C ILE A 96 -23.27 0.58 -3.05
N LYS A 97 -24.24 0.99 -3.86
CA LYS A 97 -25.32 1.86 -3.39
C LYS A 97 -26.37 1.05 -2.63
N ALA A 98 -26.73 1.54 -1.46
CA ALA A 98 -27.85 1.00 -0.72
C ALA A 98 -29.12 1.73 -1.11
N GLU A 99 -29.88 1.16 -1.98
CA GLU A 99 -31.22 1.59 -2.30
C GLU A 99 -32.25 0.81 -1.45
N GLU A 100 -33.43 1.37 -1.25
CA GLU A 100 -34.51 0.73 -0.49
C GLU A 100 -34.99 -0.59 -1.16
N ASN A 101 -34.70 -0.78 -2.46
CA ASN A 101 -35.03 -1.98 -3.21
C ASN A 101 -33.80 -2.88 -3.34
N LEU A 102 -33.94 -4.08 -2.80
CA LEU A 102 -32.98 -5.19 -2.69
C LEU A 102 -32.33 -5.68 -4.02
N GLU A 103 -32.65 -5.09 -5.17
CA GLU A 103 -32.28 -5.60 -6.49
C GLU A 103 -31.06 -4.94 -7.14
N THR A 104 -30.63 -3.80 -6.65
CA THR A 104 -29.44 -3.13 -7.22
C THR A 104 -28.17 -3.75 -6.64
N ARG A 105 -27.54 -4.61 -7.44
CA ARG A 105 -26.24 -5.23 -7.16
C ARG A 105 -25.09 -4.49 -7.84
N GLN A 106 -25.41 -3.36 -8.47
CA GLN A 106 -24.49 -2.59 -9.30
C GLN A 106 -23.32 -2.05 -8.50
N ILE A 107 -22.16 -2.10 -9.13
CA ILE A 107 -20.92 -1.56 -8.59
C ILE A 107 -20.63 -0.22 -9.24
N TYR A 108 -20.24 0.75 -8.43
CA TYR A 108 -19.91 2.10 -8.84
C TYR A 108 -18.45 2.38 -8.51
N GLU A 109 -17.75 3.01 -9.45
CA GLU A 109 -16.45 3.62 -9.23
C GLU A 109 -16.62 5.13 -9.10
N TYR A 110 -15.87 5.73 -8.18
CA TYR A 110 -15.85 7.17 -7.96
C TYR A 110 -14.41 7.66 -8.02
N GLU A 111 -14.13 8.53 -8.99
CA GLU A 111 -12.83 9.11 -9.21
C GLU A 111 -12.96 10.58 -9.61
N ALA A 112 -12.13 11.45 -8.99
CA ALA A 112 -12.04 12.89 -9.34
C ALA A 112 -13.37 13.67 -9.35
N GLY A 113 -14.39 13.21 -8.63
CA GLY A 113 -15.70 13.86 -8.57
C GLY A 113 -16.73 13.26 -9.54
N GLU A 114 -16.36 12.28 -10.34
CA GLU A 114 -17.23 11.57 -11.26
C GLU A 114 -17.58 10.18 -10.72
N GLU A 115 -18.79 9.75 -10.95
CA GLU A 115 -19.31 8.45 -10.55
C GLU A 115 -19.80 7.70 -11.79
N ASP A 116 -19.30 6.47 -11.96
CA ASP A 116 -19.68 5.58 -13.05
C ASP A 116 -20.20 4.25 -12.52
N CYS A 117 -21.30 3.73 -13.10
CA CYS A 117 -21.72 2.38 -12.90
C CYS A 117 -20.85 1.46 -13.78
N VAL A 118 -19.98 0.67 -13.17
CA VAL A 118 -18.92 -0.08 -13.87
C VAL A 118 -19.21 -1.57 -14.00
N ALA A 119 -20.15 -2.13 -13.23
CA ALA A 119 -20.53 -3.53 -13.34
C ALA A 119 -21.95 -3.79 -12.82
N ALA A 120 -22.59 -4.83 -13.31
CA ALA A 120 -23.93 -5.22 -12.88
C ALA A 120 -23.92 -5.92 -11.51
N ASP A 121 -22.79 -6.55 -11.14
CA ASP A 121 -22.59 -7.14 -9.83
C ASP A 121 -21.09 -7.20 -9.44
N PHE A 122 -20.81 -7.66 -8.23
CA PHE A 122 -19.45 -7.74 -7.69
C PHE A 122 -18.60 -8.79 -8.43
N GLU A 123 -19.16 -9.90 -8.89
CA GLU A 123 -18.39 -10.92 -9.60
C GLU A 123 -17.89 -10.41 -10.95
N GLU A 124 -18.74 -9.71 -11.69
CA GLU A 124 -18.36 -9.05 -12.94
C GLU A 124 -17.26 -8.00 -12.69
N TRP A 125 -17.47 -7.13 -11.71
CA TRP A 125 -16.50 -6.09 -11.36
C TRP A 125 -15.11 -6.66 -11.02
N ILE A 126 -15.03 -7.67 -10.15
CA ILE A 126 -13.74 -8.22 -9.72
C ILE A 126 -13.00 -8.91 -10.86
N VAL A 127 -13.72 -9.62 -11.74
CA VAL A 127 -13.15 -10.26 -12.93
C VAL A 127 -12.57 -9.19 -13.86
N GLU A 128 -13.37 -8.22 -14.26
CA GLU A 128 -12.92 -7.16 -15.17
C GLU A 128 -11.79 -6.29 -14.60
N SER A 129 -11.86 -5.95 -13.32
CA SER A 129 -10.81 -5.18 -12.65
C SER A 129 -9.49 -5.95 -12.60
N CYS A 130 -9.53 -7.23 -12.28
CA CYS A 130 -8.35 -8.09 -12.31
C CYS A 130 -7.81 -8.29 -13.74
N GLU A 131 -8.66 -8.43 -14.75
CA GLU A 131 -8.23 -8.48 -16.14
C GLU A 131 -7.58 -7.18 -16.60
N ARG A 132 -8.12 -6.01 -16.22
CA ARG A 132 -7.54 -4.69 -16.50
C ARG A 132 -6.17 -4.55 -15.83
N ALA A 133 -6.10 -4.91 -14.55
CA ALA A 133 -4.85 -4.90 -13.80
C ALA A 133 -3.80 -5.84 -14.40
N ARG A 134 -4.20 -7.05 -14.79
CA ARG A 134 -3.31 -8.03 -15.44
C ARG A 134 -2.73 -7.52 -16.76
N LYS A 135 -3.52 -6.79 -17.56
CA LYS A 135 -3.07 -6.20 -18.84
C LYS A 135 -2.02 -5.10 -18.70
N LYS A 136 -1.82 -4.54 -17.50
CA LYS A 136 -0.74 -3.57 -17.23
C LYS A 136 0.66 -4.22 -17.24
N PHE A 137 0.74 -5.53 -17.15
CA PHE A 137 1.97 -6.31 -17.19
C PHE A 137 2.10 -7.02 -18.54
N ASP A 138 3.17 -6.76 -19.27
CA ASP A 138 3.47 -7.50 -20.49
C ASP A 138 3.82 -8.98 -20.19
N GLU A 139 3.93 -9.81 -21.23
CA GLU A 139 4.21 -11.24 -21.07
C GLU A 139 5.55 -11.51 -20.38
N THR A 140 6.55 -10.68 -20.61
CA THR A 140 7.89 -10.81 -20.00
C THR A 140 7.85 -10.45 -18.52
N GLU A 141 7.17 -9.36 -18.16
CA GLU A 141 6.97 -8.95 -16.78
C GLU A 141 6.15 -10.01 -16.02
N TRP A 142 5.10 -10.50 -16.64
CA TRP A 142 4.28 -11.54 -16.04
C TRP A 142 5.04 -12.84 -15.78
N ALA A 143 5.85 -13.28 -16.75
CA ALA A 143 6.71 -14.45 -16.55
C ALA A 143 7.65 -14.27 -15.36
N LYS A 144 8.22 -13.06 -15.16
CA LYS A 144 9.04 -12.74 -13.99
C LYS A 144 8.24 -12.77 -12.70
N ILE A 145 7.00 -12.26 -12.70
CA ILE A 145 6.10 -12.28 -11.55
C ILE A 145 5.77 -13.71 -11.13
N LEU A 146 5.51 -14.58 -12.09
CA LEU A 146 5.27 -16.01 -11.83
C LEU A 146 6.49 -16.72 -11.25
N LEU A 147 7.68 -16.41 -11.73
CA LEU A 147 8.94 -17.02 -11.26
C LEU A 147 9.41 -16.45 -9.90
N GLY A 148 8.99 -15.25 -9.59
CA GLY A 148 9.49 -14.47 -8.45
C GLY A 148 10.83 -13.78 -8.73
N PRO A 149 11.16 -12.75 -7.95
CA PRO A 149 12.41 -12.03 -8.10
C PRO A 149 13.60 -12.91 -7.68
N PRO A 150 14.74 -12.81 -8.37
CA PRO A 150 15.96 -13.50 -7.93
C PRO A 150 16.40 -12.97 -6.56
N PRO A 151 17.08 -13.77 -5.74
CA PRO A 151 17.66 -13.32 -4.49
C PRO A 151 18.62 -12.14 -4.73
N PHE A 152 18.92 -11.40 -3.69
CA PHE A 152 19.93 -10.34 -3.78
C PHE A 152 21.31 -10.92 -4.14
N SER A 153 22.02 -10.21 -4.98
CA SER A 153 23.43 -10.46 -5.20
C SER A 153 24.24 -10.08 -3.97
N ALA A 154 25.45 -10.63 -3.83
CA ALA A 154 26.34 -10.28 -2.73
C ALA A 154 26.62 -8.77 -2.63
N ARG A 155 26.65 -8.07 -3.78
CA ARG A 155 26.81 -6.62 -3.84
C ARG A 155 25.59 -5.87 -3.29
N GLU A 156 24.38 -6.28 -3.66
CA GLU A 156 23.15 -5.69 -3.13
C GLU A 156 23.04 -5.92 -1.61
N GLU A 157 23.39 -7.11 -1.14
CA GLU A 157 23.45 -7.41 0.30
C GLU A 157 24.45 -6.53 1.05
N GLU A 158 25.60 -6.23 0.44
CA GLU A 158 26.57 -5.30 1.02
C GLU A 158 25.98 -3.88 1.19
N VAL A 159 25.20 -3.39 0.19
CA VAL A 159 24.52 -2.09 0.29
C VAL A 159 23.47 -2.10 1.37
N ILE A 160 22.67 -3.16 1.45
CA ILE A 160 21.65 -3.32 2.49
C ILE A 160 22.29 -3.30 3.88
N ASN A 161 23.39 -4.03 4.06
CA ASN A 161 24.14 -4.07 5.31
C ASN A 161 24.75 -2.70 5.66
N ALA A 162 25.26 -1.97 4.67
CA ALA A 162 25.77 -0.62 4.87
C ALA A 162 24.68 0.35 5.35
N ARG A 163 23.45 0.24 4.87
CA ARG A 163 22.31 1.04 5.34
C ARG A 163 22.03 0.87 6.83
N ARG A 164 22.27 -0.32 7.38
CA ARG A 164 22.09 -0.61 8.81
C ARG A 164 23.09 0.12 9.71
N SER A 165 24.17 0.65 9.15
CA SER A 165 25.19 1.42 9.88
C SER A 165 24.83 2.90 10.10
N ILE A 166 23.69 3.34 9.59
CA ILE A 166 23.23 4.71 9.76
C ILE A 166 22.85 4.97 11.21
N ARG A 167 23.26 6.13 11.71
CA ARG A 167 22.84 6.67 13.00
C ARG A 167 22.18 8.01 12.78
N TRP A 168 21.19 8.30 13.58
CA TRP A 168 20.53 9.59 13.57
C TRP A 168 20.45 10.22 14.94
N ARG A 169 20.41 11.50 14.92
CA ARG A 169 20.30 12.31 16.12
C ARG A 169 19.38 13.50 15.82
N GLU A 170 18.40 13.70 16.67
CA GLU A 170 17.59 14.88 16.63
C GLU A 170 18.38 16.06 17.20
N LYS A 171 18.30 17.23 16.54
CA LYS A 171 18.97 18.47 16.90
C LYS A 171 18.00 19.53 17.43
N GLY A 172 16.69 19.31 17.32
CA GLY A 172 15.65 20.24 17.73
C GLY A 172 14.87 20.84 16.59
N ILE A 173 14.33 22.03 16.78
CA ILE A 173 13.52 22.75 15.80
C ILE A 173 14.29 24.00 15.36
N ASP A 174 14.33 24.25 14.04
CA ASP A 174 14.92 25.47 13.49
C ASP A 174 13.99 26.70 13.65
N PRO A 175 14.47 27.91 13.33
CA PRO A 175 13.66 29.13 13.42
C PRO A 175 12.42 29.11 12.52
N GLU A 176 12.43 28.34 11.45
CA GLU A 176 11.32 28.16 10.50
C GLU A 176 10.28 27.16 11.02
N GLY A 177 10.58 26.44 12.11
CA GLY A 177 9.70 25.45 12.72
C GLY A 177 9.87 24.04 12.17
N ASN A 178 10.94 23.77 11.42
CA ASN A 178 11.24 22.44 10.89
C ASN A 178 12.02 21.61 11.93
N HIS A 179 11.78 20.30 11.97
CA HIS A 179 12.63 19.38 12.72
C HIS A 179 14.00 19.24 12.05
N VAL A 180 15.05 19.44 12.81
CA VAL A 180 16.43 19.28 12.37
C VAL A 180 16.94 17.92 12.81
N ILE A 181 17.31 17.10 11.84
CA ILE A 181 17.78 15.74 12.05
C ILE A 181 19.16 15.58 11.46
N GLU A 182 20.09 15.09 12.25
CA GLU A 182 21.42 14.76 11.82
C GLU A 182 21.51 13.25 11.53
N VAL A 183 21.96 12.89 10.35
CA VAL A 183 22.14 11.51 9.90
C VAL A 183 23.60 11.26 9.62
N THR A 184 24.19 10.29 10.29
CA THR A 184 25.61 9.94 10.15
C THR A 184 25.75 8.52 9.60
N ASN A 185 26.59 8.36 8.58
CA ASN A 185 27.04 7.06 8.14
C ASN A 185 28.17 6.59 9.07
N SER A 186 27.85 5.72 10.03
CA SER A 186 28.85 5.15 10.95
C SER A 186 29.50 3.86 10.39
N GLY A 187 29.22 3.52 9.15
CA GLY A 187 29.84 2.38 8.44
C GLY A 187 31.15 2.75 7.79
N THR A 188 31.74 1.76 7.15
CA THR A 188 33.02 1.87 6.43
C THR A 188 32.87 2.06 4.93
N ARG A 189 31.64 2.07 4.41
CA ARG A 189 31.34 2.20 2.98
C ARG A 189 30.54 3.47 2.71
N GLN A 190 30.72 4.00 1.52
CA GLN A 190 29.91 5.08 0.99
C GLN A 190 28.51 4.58 0.68
N LEU A 191 27.49 5.34 1.06
CA LEU A 191 26.10 5.10 0.74
C LEU A 191 25.65 6.06 -0.36
N PRO A 192 25.20 5.56 -1.51
CA PRO A 192 24.96 6.39 -2.69
C PRO A 192 23.76 7.33 -2.51
N VAL A 193 22.67 6.83 -2.01
CA VAL A 193 21.44 7.59 -1.71
C VAL A 193 20.73 6.92 -0.56
N LEU A 194 20.27 7.71 0.39
CA LEU A 194 19.51 7.22 1.54
C LEU A 194 18.09 7.75 1.53
N LYS A 195 17.15 6.87 1.82
CA LYS A 195 15.79 7.24 2.16
C LYS A 195 15.59 7.04 3.66
N VAL A 196 15.14 8.08 4.31
CA VAL A 196 14.84 8.10 5.76
C VAL A 196 13.37 8.31 5.94
N GLY A 197 12.75 7.58 6.83
CA GLY A 197 11.34 7.73 7.15
C GLY A 197 11.12 8.55 8.43
N VAL A 198 10.16 9.47 8.37
CA VAL A 198 9.67 10.23 9.53
C VAL A 198 8.17 10.01 9.63
N ARG A 199 7.68 9.68 10.80
CA ARG A 199 6.25 9.52 11.07
C ARG A 199 5.86 10.11 12.42
N SER A 200 4.57 10.39 12.60
CA SER A 200 4.02 10.77 13.88
C SER A 200 3.93 9.57 14.82
N LYS A 201 4.33 9.75 16.10
CA LYS A 201 4.23 8.71 17.13
C LYS A 201 2.79 8.33 17.47
N ASP A 202 1.88 9.28 17.35
CA ASP A 202 0.48 9.10 17.72
C ASP A 202 -0.42 8.63 16.56
N GLY A 203 0.16 8.40 15.38
CA GLY A 203 -0.56 7.93 14.20
C GLY A 203 -1.52 8.96 13.58
N ARG A 204 -1.52 10.22 14.03
CA ARG A 204 -2.38 11.29 13.48
C ARG A 204 -2.00 11.71 12.08
N LEU A 205 -0.76 11.49 11.67
CA LEU A 205 -0.35 11.60 10.28
C LEU A 205 -0.50 10.23 9.61
N ASN A 206 -1.49 10.10 8.76
CA ASN A 206 -1.62 8.98 7.84
C ASN A 206 -0.55 9.11 6.75
N GLY A 207 0.69 8.80 7.08
CA GLY A 207 1.77 8.81 6.12
C GLY A 207 3.13 8.99 6.77
N ALA A 208 4.13 8.37 6.17
CA ALA A 208 5.52 8.60 6.46
C ALA A 208 6.09 9.51 5.37
N THR A 209 6.77 10.57 5.76
CA THR A 209 7.54 11.36 4.82
C THR A 209 8.87 10.66 4.59
N LEU A 210 9.16 10.34 3.33
CA LEU A 210 10.46 9.81 2.94
C LEU A 210 11.38 10.97 2.55
N LEU A 211 12.48 11.11 3.28
CA LEU A 211 13.49 12.10 2.99
C LEU A 211 14.62 11.45 2.20
N LYS A 212 15.00 12.06 1.10
CA LYS A 212 16.12 11.63 0.28
C LYS A 212 17.37 12.36 0.72
N ILE A 213 18.38 11.63 1.18
CA ILE A 213 19.72 12.13 1.42
C ILE A 213 20.58 11.76 0.23
N GLY A 214 21.46 12.65 -0.18
CA GLY A 214 22.45 12.34 -1.19
C GLY A 214 23.48 11.29 -0.75
N THR A 215 24.51 11.13 -1.51
CA THR A 215 25.65 10.25 -1.18
C THR A 215 26.25 10.63 0.17
N LEU A 216 26.46 9.65 1.04
CA LEU A 216 27.03 9.83 2.36
C LEU A 216 28.24 8.92 2.56
N GLY A 217 29.42 9.49 2.62
CA GLY A 217 30.68 8.74 2.84
C GLY A 217 30.82 8.21 4.28
N PRO A 218 31.80 7.34 4.54
CA PRO A 218 32.10 6.86 5.90
C PRO A 218 32.39 8.00 6.86
N GLY A 219 31.71 8.04 7.98
CA GLY A 219 31.83 9.11 9.00
C GLY A 219 31.20 10.44 8.61
N GLU A 220 30.68 10.58 7.39
CA GLU A 220 30.01 11.80 6.97
C GLU A 220 28.62 11.93 7.62
N THR A 221 28.24 13.18 7.76
CA THR A 221 26.98 13.57 8.38
C THR A 221 26.21 14.50 7.45
N ALA A 222 24.94 14.23 7.25
CA ALA A 222 23.99 15.12 6.60
C ALA A 222 22.99 15.68 7.61
N VAL A 223 22.56 16.91 7.39
CA VAL A 223 21.51 17.56 8.17
C VAL A 223 20.27 17.68 7.32
N LEU A 224 19.15 17.21 7.84
CA LEU A 224 17.84 17.26 7.20
C LEU A 224 16.94 18.22 7.96
N HIS A 225 16.22 19.05 7.21
CA HIS A 225 15.16 19.88 7.72
C HIS A 225 13.82 19.25 7.30
N VAL A 226 13.07 18.77 8.28
CA VAL A 226 11.79 18.12 8.06
C VAL A 226 10.69 19.09 8.34
N GLU A 227 9.96 19.49 7.30
CA GLU A 227 8.84 20.39 7.44
C GLU A 227 7.76 19.78 8.33
N CYS A 228 7.42 20.47 9.40
CA CYS A 228 6.35 20.05 10.29
C CYS A 228 5.02 20.47 9.71
N TYR A 229 4.17 19.50 9.40
CA TYR A 229 2.78 19.77 9.07
C TYR A 229 2.11 20.56 10.21
N LYS A 230 1.27 21.55 9.84
CA LYS A 230 0.54 22.40 10.78
C LYS A 230 -0.17 21.54 11.85
N GLY A 231 0.33 21.57 13.08
CA GLY A 231 -0.22 20.84 14.23
C GLY A 231 0.73 19.86 14.91
N LEU A 232 1.85 19.48 14.29
CA LEU A 232 2.92 18.69 14.92
C LEU A 232 4.12 19.62 15.17
N ARG A 233 4.13 20.26 16.32
CA ARG A 233 5.12 21.31 16.59
C ARG A 233 6.17 20.92 17.63
N LYS A 234 6.16 19.67 18.09
CA LYS A 234 7.08 19.25 19.14
C LYS A 234 7.96 18.11 18.64
N PRO A 235 9.27 18.16 18.91
CA PRO A 235 10.20 17.08 18.58
C PRO A 235 9.73 15.71 19.07
N GLU A 236 9.13 15.69 20.24
CA GLU A 236 8.59 14.49 20.87
C GLU A 236 7.43 13.84 20.10
N ASP A 237 6.77 14.58 19.20
CA ASP A 237 5.64 14.09 18.40
C ASP A 237 6.07 13.27 17.18
N LEU A 238 7.34 13.35 16.80
CA LEU A 238 7.88 12.62 15.65
C LEU A 238 8.77 11.46 16.09
N GLU A 239 8.73 10.40 15.32
CA GLU A 239 9.71 9.35 15.39
C GLU A 239 10.39 9.16 14.04
N LEU A 240 11.69 8.97 14.10
CA LEU A 240 12.48 8.51 12.99
C LEU A 240 12.40 6.99 12.96
N PHE A 241 12.16 6.44 11.80
CA PHE A 241 12.20 5.01 11.64
C PHE A 241 13.13 4.62 10.50
N SER A 242 13.85 3.54 10.70
CA SER A 242 14.55 2.90 9.61
C SER A 242 13.51 2.33 8.67
N LEU A 243 13.63 2.62 7.39
CA LEU A 243 12.90 1.85 6.40
C LEU A 243 13.24 0.37 6.62
N PRO A 244 12.25 -0.52 6.55
CA PRO A 244 12.54 -1.95 6.59
C PRO A 244 13.57 -2.29 5.52
N ASP A 245 14.37 -3.31 5.77
CA ASP A 245 15.29 -3.79 4.76
C ASP A 245 14.52 -4.11 3.48
N PRO A 246 15.02 -3.70 2.32
CA PRO A 246 14.38 -4.00 1.05
C PRO A 246 14.25 -5.52 0.89
N GLN A 247 13.19 -5.95 0.28
CA GLN A 247 13.03 -7.31 -0.18
C GLN A 247 13.34 -7.39 -1.68
N PRO A 248 13.69 -8.56 -2.23
CA PRO A 248 14.03 -8.67 -3.66
C PRO A 248 12.98 -8.11 -4.60
N GLU A 249 11.71 -8.17 -4.26
CA GLU A 249 10.60 -7.59 -5.02
C GLU A 249 10.53 -6.05 -4.94
N ASP A 250 11.24 -5.45 -3.99
CA ASP A 250 11.25 -4.00 -3.78
C ASP A 250 12.40 -3.29 -4.52
N ARG A 251 13.25 -4.00 -5.28
CA ARG A 251 14.43 -3.41 -5.94
C ARG A 251 14.16 -2.11 -6.66
N LEU A 252 13.02 -2.00 -7.32
CA LEU A 252 12.64 -0.80 -8.07
C LEU A 252 12.40 0.42 -7.18
N LEU A 253 12.09 0.20 -5.91
CA LEU A 253 11.91 1.27 -4.93
C LEU A 253 13.23 1.74 -4.30
N TYR A 254 14.31 1.01 -4.54
CA TYR A 254 15.63 1.24 -3.96
C TYR A 254 16.70 1.41 -5.07
N PRO A 255 16.71 2.58 -5.74
CA PRO A 255 17.66 2.85 -6.82
C PRO A 255 19.10 2.68 -6.38
N GLU A 256 19.40 2.88 -5.10
CA GLU A 256 20.72 2.67 -4.53
C GLU A 256 21.25 1.23 -4.66
N LEU A 257 20.38 0.24 -4.87
CA LEU A 257 20.80 -1.13 -5.14
C LEU A 257 21.27 -1.33 -6.58
N ALA A 258 20.88 -0.44 -7.49
CA ALA A 258 21.21 -0.51 -8.91
C ALA A 258 22.42 0.34 -9.31
N GLU A 259 22.72 1.40 -8.55
CA GLU A 259 23.70 2.45 -8.94
C GLU A 259 25.14 2.17 -8.47
N MET A 260 25.43 0.99 -7.97
CA MET A 260 26.82 0.66 -7.54
C MET A 260 27.53 -0.27 -8.52
#